data_87da3df553fcc7456f491e8b0046a16d
#
_entry.id   87da3df553fcc7456f491e8b0046a16d
#
_cell.length_a   1.000
_cell.length_b   1.000
_cell.length_c   1.000
_cell.angle_alpha   90.00
_cell.angle_beta   90.00
_cell.angle_gamma   90.00
#
_symmetry.space_group_name_H-M   'P 1'
#
loop_
_entity.id
_entity.type
_entity.pdbx_description
1 polymer ?
#
loop_
_entity_poly.entity_id
_entity_poly.type
_entity_poly.pdbx_seq_one_letter_code
_entity_poly.pdbx_strand_id
1 'polypeptide(L)'
;LKKGTLICKEKIQEIKLHSYKYPLHLEIEAKEGKLTLRGSSVVALCYAFHIYQREACHAMTTWGGKYSGSITSWPDYSLKKQTTPYEYRYFLNVCTYGYTTPYWDWARWEKEIDWMALRGVNMPLATVASEAIAERVWLQMGLTKEEIREFFTAPAHLPWHRMGNLNTWDG
;
A
#
# COMPACT_ATOMS: atom_id res chain seq x y z
N LEU A 1 1.89 -8.22 -12.16
CA LEU A 1 0.81 -7.29 -11.83
C LEU A 1 -0.44 -7.75 -12.56
N LYS A 2 -1.26 -8.59 -11.91
CA LYS A 2 -2.64 -8.82 -12.33
C LYS A 2 -3.33 -7.46 -12.31
N LYS A 3 -4.06 -7.15 -13.35
CA LYS A 3 -4.89 -5.98 -13.60
C LYS A 3 -5.67 -5.51 -12.35
N GLY A 4 -4.98 -4.91 -11.39
CA GLY A 4 -5.59 -4.18 -10.31
C GLY A 4 -6.27 -2.96 -10.92
N THR A 5 -7.44 -2.72 -10.56
CA THR A 5 -8.39 -1.75 -11.08
C THR A 5 -7.85 -0.32 -10.96
N LEU A 6 -6.98 0.07 -11.87
CA LEU A 6 -6.89 1.47 -12.25
C LEU A 6 -8.24 1.80 -12.91
N ILE A 7 -9.08 2.55 -12.20
CA ILE A 7 -10.45 2.88 -12.57
C ILE A 7 -10.57 3.61 -13.92
N CYS A 8 -9.50 3.69 -14.70
CA CYS A 8 -9.46 4.39 -15.97
C CYS A 8 -8.50 3.77 -16.98
N LYS A 9 -8.62 2.49 -17.28
CA LYS A 9 -7.80 1.84 -18.32
C LYS A 9 -7.89 2.48 -19.69
N GLU A 10 -8.99 3.13 -20.01
CA GLU A 10 -9.26 3.64 -21.35
C GLU A 10 -8.82 5.09 -21.57
N LYS A 11 -8.43 5.81 -20.52
CA LYS A 11 -8.15 7.26 -20.58
C LYS A 11 -6.72 7.68 -20.18
N ILE A 12 -5.93 6.81 -19.55
CA ILE A 12 -4.49 7.05 -19.37
C ILE A 12 -3.79 6.63 -20.65
N GLN A 13 -3.34 7.60 -21.42
CA GLN A 13 -2.74 7.34 -22.72
C GLN A 13 -1.24 7.08 -22.65
N GLU A 14 -0.57 7.55 -21.64
CA GLU A 14 0.87 7.35 -21.53
C GLU A 14 1.35 7.26 -20.07
N ILE A 15 2.11 6.21 -19.78
CA ILE A 15 2.83 6.02 -18.53
C ILE A 15 4.30 5.83 -18.89
N LYS A 16 5.16 6.71 -18.37
CA LYS A 16 6.61 6.66 -18.60
C LYS A 16 7.36 6.44 -17.30
N LEU A 17 8.16 5.37 -17.25
CA LEU A 17 9.18 5.17 -16.22
C LEU A 17 10.51 5.70 -16.75
N HIS A 18 11.15 6.54 -15.94
CA HIS A 18 12.45 7.13 -16.25
C HIS A 18 13.40 6.97 -15.08
N SER A 19 14.69 6.92 -15.37
CA SER A 19 15.73 7.05 -14.35
C SER A 19 15.90 8.51 -13.98
N TYR A 20 15.76 8.83 -12.69
CA TYR A 20 15.91 10.18 -12.16
C TYR A 20 16.92 10.22 -11.01
N LYS A 21 17.48 11.41 -10.76
CA LYS A 21 18.40 11.66 -9.65
C LYS A 21 17.77 11.41 -8.28
N TYR A 22 16.48 11.67 -8.13
CA TYR A 22 15.78 11.56 -6.85
C TYR A 22 15.02 10.23 -6.74
N PRO A 23 14.99 9.62 -5.56
CA PRO A 23 14.26 8.35 -5.32
C PRO A 23 12.79 8.43 -5.66
N LEU A 24 12.15 9.58 -5.41
CA LEU A 24 10.85 9.88 -5.95
C LEU A 24 10.95 11.14 -6.81
N HIS A 25 10.58 11.00 -8.07
CA HIS A 25 10.35 12.06 -9.02
C HIS A 25 9.07 11.77 -9.78
N LEU A 26 8.23 12.76 -9.94
CA LEU A 26 7.02 12.65 -10.76
C LEU A 26 6.71 13.96 -11.51
N GLU A 27 6.02 13.78 -12.63
CA GLU A 27 5.49 14.85 -13.48
C GLU A 27 4.07 14.46 -13.94
N ILE A 28 3.23 15.45 -14.12
CA ILE A 28 1.84 15.28 -14.55
C ILE A 28 1.55 16.27 -15.66
N GLU A 29 1.00 15.79 -16.75
CA GLU A 29 0.49 16.61 -17.83
C GLU A 29 -0.86 16.08 -18.29
N ALA A 30 -1.89 16.87 -18.12
CA ALA A 30 -3.22 16.59 -18.63
C ALA A 30 -3.63 17.73 -19.57
N LYS A 31 -3.93 17.40 -20.82
CA LYS A 31 -4.34 18.38 -21.82
C LYS A 31 -5.27 17.73 -22.82
N GLU A 32 -6.35 18.45 -23.16
CA GLU A 32 -7.31 18.03 -24.18
C GLU A 32 -7.84 16.59 -23.96
N GLY A 33 -8.12 16.23 -22.69
CA GLY A 33 -8.60 14.92 -22.31
C GLY A 33 -7.55 13.80 -22.30
N LYS A 34 -6.27 14.13 -22.47
CA LYS A 34 -5.13 13.19 -22.40
C LYS A 34 -4.37 13.37 -21.11
N LEU A 35 -4.13 12.28 -20.38
CA LEU A 35 -3.33 12.28 -19.15
C LEU A 35 -2.01 11.54 -19.36
N THR A 36 -0.92 12.24 -19.17
CA THR A 36 0.44 11.69 -19.17
C THR A 36 1.05 11.78 -17.78
N LEU A 37 1.51 10.65 -17.27
CA LEU A 37 2.22 10.55 -15.99
C LEU A 37 3.66 10.08 -16.24
N ARG A 38 4.63 10.77 -15.65
CA ARG A 38 6.06 10.38 -15.67
C ARG A 38 6.53 10.19 -14.24
N GLY A 39 7.31 9.16 -13.97
CA GLY A 39 7.75 8.86 -12.62
C GLY A 39 8.99 7.98 -12.56
N SER A 40 9.72 8.06 -11.44
CA SER A 40 10.92 7.27 -11.15
C SER A 40 10.61 5.81 -10.77
N SER A 41 9.36 5.52 -10.45
CA SER A 41 8.91 4.18 -10.04
C SER A 41 7.40 4.04 -10.23
N VAL A 42 6.88 2.82 -10.16
CA VAL A 42 5.43 2.56 -10.17
C VAL A 42 4.73 3.30 -9.02
N VAL A 43 5.33 3.32 -7.84
CA VAL A 43 4.80 4.06 -6.68
C VAL A 43 4.76 5.57 -6.96
N ALA A 44 5.78 6.13 -7.63
CA ALA A 44 5.77 7.53 -8.02
C ALA A 44 4.64 7.85 -9.01
N LEU A 45 4.36 6.95 -9.95
CA LEU A 45 3.22 7.08 -10.88
C LEU A 45 1.87 7.00 -10.18
N CYS A 46 1.70 6.07 -9.24
CA CYS A 46 0.50 5.98 -8.42
C CYS A 46 0.27 7.27 -7.61
N TYR A 47 1.33 7.81 -7.03
CA TYR A 47 1.26 9.07 -6.29
C TYR A 47 0.97 10.25 -7.21
N ALA A 48 1.55 10.31 -8.40
CA ALA A 48 1.23 11.33 -9.41
C ALA A 48 -0.26 11.28 -9.78
N PHE A 49 -0.81 10.09 -9.99
CA PHE A 49 -2.23 9.93 -10.26
C PHE A 49 -3.10 10.42 -9.11
N HIS A 50 -2.72 10.12 -7.87
CA HIS A 50 -3.44 10.61 -6.69
C HIS A 50 -3.41 12.14 -6.58
N ILE A 51 -2.26 12.78 -6.86
CA ILE A 51 -2.17 14.25 -6.91
C ILE A 51 -3.14 14.79 -7.96
N TYR A 52 -3.12 14.23 -9.15
CA TYR A 52 -4.03 14.64 -10.23
C TYR A 52 -5.51 14.49 -9.84
N GLN A 53 -5.86 13.36 -9.24
CA GLN A 53 -7.22 13.15 -8.75
C GLN A 53 -7.65 14.24 -7.74
N ARG A 54 -6.77 14.57 -6.80
CA ARG A 54 -7.07 15.54 -5.75
C ARG A 54 -7.10 16.98 -6.28
N GLU A 55 -6.07 17.38 -7.02
CA GLU A 55 -5.85 18.79 -7.39
C GLU A 55 -6.68 19.20 -8.62
N ALA A 56 -6.83 18.31 -9.60
CA ALA A 56 -7.53 18.62 -10.85
C ALA A 56 -8.96 18.09 -10.88
N CYS A 57 -9.16 16.87 -10.39
CA CYS A 57 -10.47 16.22 -10.46
C CYS A 57 -11.32 16.44 -9.21
N HIS A 58 -10.79 17.07 -8.16
CA HIS A 58 -11.44 17.23 -6.87
C HIS A 58 -11.99 15.90 -6.31
N ALA A 59 -11.32 14.82 -6.65
CA ALA A 59 -11.63 13.45 -6.22
C ALA A 59 -10.64 12.99 -5.15
N MET A 60 -11.07 12.13 -4.26
CA MET A 60 -10.21 11.67 -3.17
C MET A 60 -10.43 10.19 -2.86
N THR A 61 -9.34 9.48 -2.67
CA THR A 61 -9.33 8.16 -2.06
C THR A 61 -8.73 8.28 -0.67
N THR A 62 -9.56 8.06 0.34
CA THR A 62 -9.16 8.04 1.75
C THR A 62 -9.18 6.62 2.30
N TRP A 63 -8.69 6.48 3.51
CA TRP A 63 -8.75 5.20 4.22
C TRP A 63 -10.19 4.78 4.54
N GLY A 64 -11.05 5.76 4.84
CA GLY A 64 -12.47 5.53 5.15
C GLY A 64 -13.41 5.50 3.95
N GLY A 65 -12.94 5.82 2.76
CA GLY A 65 -13.80 5.82 1.58
C GLY A 65 -13.24 6.52 0.36
N LYS A 66 -14.03 6.52 -0.69
CA LYS A 66 -13.69 7.15 -1.97
C LYS A 66 -14.75 8.20 -2.32
N TYR A 67 -14.29 9.35 -2.75
CA TYR A 67 -15.10 10.39 -3.36
C TYR A 67 -14.59 10.62 -4.78
N SER A 68 -15.38 10.30 -5.78
CA SER A 68 -14.97 10.41 -7.19
C SER A 68 -15.48 11.70 -7.87
N GLY A 69 -16.38 12.44 -7.22
CA GLY A 69 -17.03 13.57 -7.88
C GLY A 69 -17.83 13.17 -9.13
N SER A 70 -18.28 14.15 -9.88
CA SER A 70 -18.89 13.96 -11.20
C SER A 70 -17.88 14.30 -12.29
N ILE A 71 -16.87 13.43 -12.47
CA ILE A 71 -15.84 13.62 -13.49
C ILE A 71 -16.41 13.18 -14.83
N THR A 72 -16.77 14.12 -15.68
CA THR A 72 -17.26 13.88 -17.05
C THR A 72 -16.11 13.88 -18.08
N SER A 73 -15.02 14.55 -17.77
CA SER A 73 -13.81 14.63 -18.61
C SER A 73 -12.57 14.79 -17.72
N TRP A 74 -11.40 14.50 -18.27
CA TRP A 74 -10.12 14.76 -17.59
C TRP A 74 -9.80 16.25 -17.65
N PRO A 75 -9.78 16.99 -16.51
CA PRO A 75 -9.43 18.40 -16.50
C PRO A 75 -7.98 18.62 -16.95
N ASP A 76 -7.73 19.73 -17.61
CA ASP A 76 -6.37 20.16 -17.91
C ASP A 76 -5.60 20.45 -16.62
N TYR A 77 -4.36 19.97 -16.54
CA TYR A 77 -3.52 20.12 -15.37
C TYR A 77 -2.04 19.96 -15.73
N SER A 78 -1.18 20.70 -15.08
CA SER A 78 0.25 20.55 -15.28
C SER A 78 1.02 20.67 -13.96
N LEU A 79 1.78 19.64 -13.63
CA LEU A 79 2.79 19.65 -12.58
C LEU A 79 4.11 19.24 -13.21
N LYS A 80 4.99 20.23 -13.44
CA LYS A 80 6.26 20.01 -14.15
C LYS A 80 7.22 19.13 -13.38
N LYS A 81 7.19 19.20 -12.05
CA LYS A 81 8.10 18.44 -11.21
C LYS A 81 7.67 18.42 -9.74
N GLN A 82 7.63 17.23 -9.16
CA GLN A 82 7.65 17.04 -7.71
C GLN A 82 8.66 15.95 -7.37
N THR A 83 9.48 16.20 -6.35
CA THR A 83 10.54 15.30 -5.92
C THR A 83 10.64 15.21 -4.41
N THR A 84 11.19 14.10 -3.92
CA THR A 84 11.67 13.98 -2.54
C THR A 84 13.04 13.29 -2.52
N PRO A 85 13.96 13.73 -1.63
CA PRO A 85 15.24 13.07 -1.44
C PRO A 85 15.12 11.79 -0.58
N TYR A 86 14.00 11.58 0.08
CA TYR A 86 13.80 10.42 0.96
C TYR A 86 13.68 9.14 0.14
N GLU A 87 14.64 8.25 0.32
CA GLU A 87 14.68 6.94 -0.33
C GLU A 87 13.56 6.05 0.21
N TYR A 88 13.38 6.02 1.53
CA TYR A 88 12.38 5.20 2.21
C TYR A 88 11.23 6.07 2.72
N ARG A 89 10.03 5.68 2.35
CA ARG A 89 8.78 6.27 2.81
C ARG A 89 7.97 5.18 3.50
N TYR A 90 8.23 5.10 4.81
CA TYR A 90 7.79 4.03 5.67
C TYR A 90 6.35 4.23 6.15
N PHE A 91 5.62 3.15 6.28
CA PHE A 91 4.27 3.14 6.80
C PHE A 91 3.98 1.87 7.60
N LEU A 92 3.05 1.99 8.56
CA LEU A 92 2.67 1.05 9.61
C LEU A 92 3.73 0.93 10.73
N ASN A 93 3.24 0.66 11.92
CA ASN A 93 4.04 0.24 13.07
C ASN A 93 3.59 -1.15 13.55
N VAL A 94 4.37 -1.76 14.42
CA VAL A 94 4.10 -3.11 14.91
C VAL A 94 2.77 -3.24 15.62
N CYS A 95 2.34 -2.21 16.36
CA CYS A 95 1.10 -2.22 17.13
C CYS A 95 -0.15 -2.23 16.24
N THR A 96 -0.09 -1.65 15.05
CA THR A 96 -1.22 -1.62 14.10
C THR A 96 -1.75 -3.03 13.83
N TYR A 97 -0.87 -4.02 13.80
CA TYR A 97 -1.23 -5.41 13.56
C TYR A 97 -2.06 -6.04 14.68
N GLY A 98 -2.06 -5.47 15.89
CA GLY A 98 -2.89 -5.91 16.99
C GLY A 98 -4.21 -5.15 17.14
N TYR A 99 -4.33 -3.97 16.51
CA TYR A 99 -5.51 -3.11 16.67
C TYR A 99 -6.39 -3.06 15.44
N THR A 100 -5.81 -2.89 14.28
CA THR A 100 -6.54 -2.58 13.06
C THR A 100 -6.62 -3.76 12.10
N THR A 101 -5.55 -4.55 12.01
CA THR A 101 -5.38 -5.51 10.92
C THR A 101 -5.45 -7.00 11.26
N PRO A 102 -5.68 -7.44 12.51
CA PRO A 102 -5.58 -8.86 12.88
C PRO A 102 -6.45 -9.79 12.03
N TYR A 103 -7.61 -9.30 11.61
CA TYR A 103 -8.61 -10.08 10.90
C TYR A 103 -8.80 -9.65 9.43
N TRP A 104 -7.84 -8.89 8.89
CA TRP A 104 -7.92 -8.50 7.49
C TRP A 104 -7.63 -9.68 6.57
N ASP A 105 -8.53 -9.92 5.64
CA ASP A 105 -8.35 -10.81 4.53
C ASP A 105 -7.52 -10.17 3.40
N TRP A 106 -7.23 -10.95 2.37
CA TRP A 106 -6.48 -10.44 1.22
C TRP A 106 -7.19 -9.28 0.51
N ALA A 107 -8.50 -9.32 0.39
CA ALA A 107 -9.27 -8.27 -0.29
C ALA A 107 -9.14 -6.92 0.44
N ARG A 108 -9.03 -6.94 1.78
CA ARG A 108 -8.78 -5.74 2.56
C ARG A 108 -7.30 -5.31 2.48
N TRP A 109 -6.36 -6.25 2.51
CA TRP A 109 -4.94 -5.95 2.34
C TRP A 109 -4.63 -5.37 0.96
N GLU A 110 -5.23 -5.87 -0.11
CA GLU A 110 -5.07 -5.33 -1.45
C GLU A 110 -5.46 -3.84 -1.52
N LYS A 111 -6.57 -3.46 -0.89
CA LYS A 111 -6.98 -2.05 -0.80
C LYS A 111 -5.99 -1.19 -0.03
N GLU A 112 -5.39 -1.73 1.03
CA GLU A 112 -4.38 -1.04 1.82
C GLU A 112 -3.10 -0.82 1.02
N ILE A 113 -2.66 -1.82 0.27
CA ILE A 113 -1.49 -1.73 -0.60
C ILE A 113 -1.71 -0.69 -1.69
N ASP A 114 -2.88 -0.68 -2.32
CA ASP A 114 -3.26 0.34 -3.30
C ASP A 114 -3.27 1.74 -2.69
N TRP A 115 -3.83 1.87 -1.49
CA TRP A 115 -3.86 3.14 -0.77
C TRP A 115 -2.45 3.63 -0.44
N MET A 116 -1.57 2.74 0.04
CA MET A 116 -0.16 3.07 0.29
C MET A 116 0.56 3.53 -0.98
N ALA A 117 0.36 2.84 -2.11
CA ALA A 117 0.94 3.22 -3.39
C ALA A 117 0.48 4.61 -3.83
N LEU A 118 -0.81 4.93 -3.68
CA LEU A 118 -1.37 6.26 -3.94
C LEU A 118 -0.81 7.36 -3.02
N ARG A 119 -0.19 7.02 -1.90
CA ARG A 119 0.46 7.95 -0.96
C ARG A 119 1.97 8.01 -1.12
N GLY A 120 2.53 7.27 -2.08
CA GLY A 120 3.96 7.25 -2.32
C GLY A 120 4.76 6.41 -1.33
N VAL A 121 4.07 5.59 -0.52
CA VAL A 121 4.73 4.65 0.39
C VAL A 121 5.42 3.56 -0.41
N ASN A 122 6.71 3.31 -0.13
CA ASN A 122 7.49 2.27 -0.80
C ASN A 122 8.14 1.27 0.17
N MET A 123 7.94 1.46 1.47
CA MET A 123 8.49 0.61 2.52
C MET A 123 7.47 0.37 3.63
N PRO A 124 6.42 -0.42 3.37
CA PRO A 124 5.50 -0.81 4.43
C PRO A 124 6.11 -1.86 5.33
N LEU A 125 5.82 -1.79 6.64
CA LEU A 125 6.08 -2.91 7.55
C LEU A 125 5.17 -4.08 7.17
N ALA A 126 5.74 -5.27 7.02
CA ALA A 126 5.02 -6.47 6.59
C ALA A 126 5.24 -7.63 7.58
N THR A 127 4.75 -7.47 8.81
CA THR A 127 4.80 -8.51 9.84
C THR A 127 3.57 -9.43 9.80
N VAL A 128 2.98 -9.60 8.63
CA VAL A 128 1.82 -10.48 8.41
C VAL A 128 2.28 -11.88 8.07
N ALA A 129 1.53 -12.87 8.52
CA ALA A 129 1.73 -14.29 8.22
C ALA A 129 3.05 -14.89 8.73
N SER A 130 3.80 -14.21 9.59
CA SER A 130 5.01 -14.77 10.20
C SER A 130 4.73 -16.04 11.00
N GLU A 131 3.60 -16.11 11.70
CA GLU A 131 3.16 -17.29 12.46
C GLU A 131 2.85 -18.47 11.55
N ALA A 132 2.20 -18.24 10.41
CA ALA A 132 1.91 -19.29 9.44
C ALA A 132 3.19 -19.86 8.81
N ILE A 133 4.22 -19.05 8.67
CA ILE A 133 5.55 -19.49 8.21
C ILE A 133 6.23 -20.29 9.31
N ALA A 134 6.22 -19.78 10.54
CA ALA A 134 6.81 -20.44 11.71
C ALA A 134 6.14 -21.81 11.95
N GLU A 135 4.81 -21.89 11.90
CA GLU A 135 4.08 -23.17 12.01
C GLU A 135 4.60 -24.19 10.99
N ARG A 136 4.72 -23.81 9.73
CA ARG A 136 5.21 -24.71 8.69
C ARG A 136 6.63 -25.22 8.93
N VAL A 137 7.51 -24.32 9.38
CA VAL A 137 8.90 -24.66 9.69
C VAL A 137 8.96 -25.59 10.90
N TRP A 138 8.24 -25.29 11.98
CA TRP A 138 8.28 -26.08 13.21
C TRP A 138 7.66 -27.46 13.05
N LEU A 139 6.59 -27.59 12.26
CA LEU A 139 6.07 -28.91 11.88
C LEU A 139 7.12 -29.74 11.12
N GLN A 140 7.92 -29.13 10.24
CA GLN A 140 9.01 -29.83 9.56
C GLN A 140 10.17 -30.20 10.52
N MET A 141 10.33 -29.45 11.59
CA MET A 141 11.31 -29.72 12.65
C MET A 141 10.82 -30.79 13.64
N GLY A 142 9.58 -31.25 13.53
CA GLY A 142 9.02 -32.33 14.33
C GLY A 142 8.16 -31.90 15.51
N LEU A 143 7.86 -30.59 15.67
CA LEU A 143 6.89 -30.16 16.67
C LEU A 143 5.48 -30.56 16.27
N THR A 144 4.63 -30.86 17.23
CA THR A 144 3.21 -31.11 17.03
C THR A 144 2.43 -29.80 16.88
N LYS A 145 1.24 -29.88 16.33
CA LYS A 145 0.33 -28.73 16.25
C LYS A 145 -0.09 -28.20 17.62
N GLU A 146 -0.22 -29.10 18.57
CA GLU A 146 -0.58 -28.80 19.95
C GLU A 146 0.52 -27.95 20.60
N GLU A 147 1.78 -28.38 20.54
CA GLU A 147 2.93 -27.61 21.05
C GLU A 147 3.04 -26.24 20.40
N ILE A 148 2.81 -26.15 19.10
CA ILE A 148 2.84 -24.87 18.38
C ILE A 148 1.71 -23.94 18.84
N ARG A 149 0.51 -24.45 19.06
CA ARG A 149 -0.64 -23.67 19.55
C ARG A 149 -0.43 -23.17 20.97
N GLU A 150 0.17 -23.97 21.82
CA GLU A 150 0.53 -23.54 23.18
C GLU A 150 1.53 -22.39 23.20
N PHE A 151 2.36 -22.28 22.17
CA PHE A 151 3.34 -21.20 22.06
C PHE A 151 2.72 -19.89 21.57
N PHE A 152 1.81 -19.92 20.60
CA PHE A 152 1.23 -18.70 20.04
C PHE A 152 0.07 -18.18 20.88
N THR A 153 -0.06 -16.85 20.89
CA THR A 153 -1.24 -16.16 21.42
C THR A 153 -2.34 -16.10 20.37
N ALA A 154 -3.54 -15.68 20.78
CA ALA A 154 -4.64 -15.38 19.87
C ALA A 154 -4.28 -14.26 18.87
N PRO A 155 -4.91 -14.19 17.70
CA PRO A 155 -4.54 -13.29 16.60
C PRO A 155 -4.37 -11.82 17.00
N ALA A 156 -5.26 -11.30 17.84
CA ALA A 156 -5.20 -9.91 18.29
C ALA A 156 -3.98 -9.59 19.17
N HIS A 157 -3.35 -10.59 19.76
CA HIS A 157 -2.21 -10.45 20.66
C HIS A 157 -0.87 -10.80 19.99
N LEU A 158 -0.87 -11.37 18.81
CA LEU A 158 0.34 -11.77 18.08
C LEU A 158 1.39 -10.66 17.93
N PRO A 159 1.04 -9.39 17.67
CA PRO A 159 2.02 -8.32 17.63
C PRO A 159 2.78 -8.14 18.95
N TRP A 160 2.10 -8.29 20.08
CA TRP A 160 2.70 -8.19 21.42
C TRP A 160 3.61 -9.40 21.72
N HIS A 161 3.21 -10.57 21.25
CA HIS A 161 4.02 -11.77 21.32
C HIS A 161 5.32 -11.62 20.49
N ARG A 162 5.23 -11.13 19.26
CA ARG A 162 6.39 -10.86 18.39
C ARG A 162 7.37 -9.86 19.00
N MET A 163 6.88 -8.89 19.77
CA MET A 163 7.71 -7.92 20.49
C MET A 163 8.27 -8.45 21.80
N GLY A 164 7.92 -9.68 22.21
CA GLY A 164 8.34 -10.27 23.47
C GLY A 164 7.63 -9.72 24.71
N ASN A 165 6.53 -8.98 24.52
CA ASN A 165 5.78 -8.41 25.65
C ASN A 165 4.80 -9.41 26.28
N LEU A 166 4.39 -10.42 25.53
CA LEU A 166 3.47 -11.47 25.96
C LEU A 166 4.04 -12.84 25.58
N ASN A 167 3.93 -13.78 26.48
CA ASN A 167 4.25 -15.19 26.25
C ASN A 167 3.01 -16.01 26.61
N THR A 168 2.62 -16.94 25.75
CA THR A 168 1.58 -17.95 26.05
C THR A 168 0.31 -17.37 26.68
N TRP A 169 -0.18 -16.25 26.17
CA TRP A 169 -1.43 -15.70 26.69
C TRP A 169 -2.61 -16.28 25.91
N ASP A 170 -3.45 -16.99 26.63
CA ASP A 170 -4.72 -17.46 26.10
C ASP A 170 -5.63 -16.26 25.85
N GLY A 171 -5.85 -15.96 24.61
CA GLY A 171 -6.80 -14.96 24.18
C GLY A 171 -8.19 -15.54 23.99
#